data_eac479c740feeadf6f6422eb6adde2a5
#
_entry.id   eac479c740feeadf6f6422eb6adde2a5
#
_cell.length_a   1.000
_cell.length_b   1.000
_cell.length_c   1.000
_cell.angle_alpha   90.00
_cell.angle_beta   90.00
_cell.angle_gamma   90.00
#
_symmetry.space_group_name_H-M   'P 1'
#
loop_
_entity.id
_entity.type
_entity.pdbx_description
1 polymer ?
#
loop_
_entity_poly.entity_id
_entity_poly.type
_entity_poly.pdbx_seq_one_letter_code
_entity_poly.pdbx_strand_id
1 'polypeptide(L)'
;MLTIGSHDNCAPAFTALNEALVGPKADKTAFKLGQHSDEDFYTWMETHPIQQGAFHRFMEAQFASLPTWLDVISFDSEIAKGVSAEDVVFVDVGGGNGSQCAALKKAFPELKGRIILQDRPAVLETALNVDGVELMAHDFLTEQPVHSEFVC
;
A
#
# COMPACT_ATOMS: atom_id res chain seq x y z
N MET A 1 -4.08 -16.95 12.84
CA MET A 1 -4.54 -15.78 12.03
C MET A 1 -3.60 -15.47 10.86
N LEU A 2 -2.28 -15.52 11.05
CA LEU A 2 -1.29 -15.51 9.94
C LEU A 2 -1.46 -16.69 8.96
N THR A 3 -2.00 -17.81 9.45
CA THR A 3 -2.21 -19.04 8.68
C THR A 3 -3.18 -18.88 7.51
N ILE A 4 -4.25 -18.08 7.64
CA ILE A 4 -5.25 -17.90 6.57
C ILE A 4 -4.60 -17.15 5.39
N GLY A 5 -3.89 -16.04 5.66
CA GLY A 5 -3.23 -15.28 4.59
C GLY A 5 -2.21 -16.11 3.82
N SER A 6 -1.36 -16.86 4.52
CA SER A 6 -0.33 -17.70 3.89
C SER A 6 -0.92 -18.94 3.22
N HIS A 7 -1.85 -19.61 3.89
CA HIS A 7 -2.41 -20.85 3.40
C HIS A 7 -3.40 -20.64 2.25
N ASP A 8 -4.37 -19.75 2.42
CA ASP A 8 -5.46 -19.60 1.45
C ASP A 8 -5.07 -18.69 0.27
N ASN A 9 -4.25 -17.66 0.53
CA ASN A 9 -3.85 -16.72 -0.53
C ASN A 9 -2.58 -17.16 -1.26
N CYS A 10 -1.55 -17.61 -0.54
CA CYS A 10 -0.23 -17.82 -1.12
C CYS A 10 0.07 -19.28 -1.46
N ALA A 11 -0.32 -20.26 -0.65
CA ALA A 11 0.05 -21.65 -0.88
C ALA A 11 -0.46 -22.21 -2.22
N PRO A 12 -1.70 -21.95 -2.68
CA PRO A 12 -2.15 -22.38 -3.99
C PRO A 12 -1.30 -21.78 -5.11
N ALA A 13 -0.92 -20.50 -5.01
CA ALA A 13 -0.06 -19.84 -5.99
C ALA A 13 1.35 -20.44 -6.00
N PHE A 14 1.95 -20.75 -4.84
CA PHE A 14 3.25 -21.44 -4.78
C PHE A 14 3.21 -22.83 -5.40
N THR A 15 2.12 -23.57 -5.21
CA THR A 15 1.94 -24.90 -5.83
C THR A 15 1.90 -24.81 -7.37
N ALA A 16 1.31 -23.75 -7.92
CA ALA A 16 1.19 -23.51 -9.36
C ALA A 16 2.40 -22.77 -9.96
N LEU A 17 3.38 -22.36 -9.16
CA LEU A 17 4.48 -21.50 -9.61
C LEU A 17 5.29 -22.09 -10.77
N ASN A 18 5.59 -23.38 -10.71
CA ASN A 18 6.34 -24.03 -11.78
C ASN A 18 5.56 -24.04 -13.11
N GLU A 19 4.25 -24.29 -13.06
CA GLU A 19 3.39 -24.23 -14.26
C GLU A 19 3.32 -22.80 -14.82
N ALA A 20 3.26 -21.78 -13.95
CA ALA A 20 3.23 -20.38 -14.36
C ALA A 20 4.53 -19.93 -15.05
N LEU A 21 5.69 -20.46 -14.60
CA LEU A 21 7.00 -20.01 -15.10
C LEU A 21 7.44 -20.75 -16.38
N VAL A 22 7.13 -22.05 -16.50
CA VAL A 22 7.67 -22.87 -17.59
C VAL A 22 6.58 -23.58 -18.42
N GLY A 23 5.34 -23.47 -18.01
CA GLY A 23 4.20 -24.12 -18.67
C GLY A 23 3.71 -23.37 -19.89
N PRO A 24 2.83 -24.04 -20.69
CA PRO A 24 2.23 -23.45 -21.88
C PRO A 24 1.22 -22.32 -21.57
N LYS A 25 0.94 -22.06 -20.29
CA LYS A 25 0.03 -21.02 -19.80
C LYS A 25 0.80 -19.85 -19.17
N ALA A 26 1.93 -19.48 -19.76
CA ALA A 26 2.78 -18.39 -19.28
C ALA A 26 2.08 -16.99 -19.28
N ASP A 27 0.91 -16.90 -19.88
CA ASP A 27 0.01 -15.73 -19.82
C ASP A 27 -0.80 -15.63 -18.52
N LYS A 28 -0.83 -16.71 -17.71
CA LYS A 28 -1.53 -16.73 -16.42
C LYS A 28 -0.55 -16.65 -15.27
N THR A 29 -0.87 -15.78 -14.29
CA THR A 29 -0.09 -15.72 -13.07
C THR A 29 -0.24 -16.98 -12.22
N ALA A 30 0.75 -17.28 -11.38
CA ALA A 30 0.69 -18.43 -10.48
C ALA A 30 -0.53 -18.36 -9.54
N PHE A 31 -0.97 -17.14 -9.16
CA PHE A 31 -2.19 -16.96 -8.40
C PHE A 31 -3.43 -17.44 -9.15
N LYS A 32 -3.62 -16.98 -10.40
CA LYS A 32 -4.75 -17.39 -11.23
C LYS A 32 -4.82 -18.91 -11.44
N LEU A 33 -3.66 -19.51 -11.65
CA LEU A 33 -3.57 -20.97 -11.80
C LEU A 33 -3.89 -21.69 -10.49
N GLY A 34 -3.31 -21.26 -9.38
CA GLY A 34 -3.47 -21.88 -8.07
C GLY A 34 -4.86 -21.75 -7.50
N GLN A 35 -5.50 -20.59 -7.68
CA GLN A 35 -6.87 -20.32 -7.23
C GLN A 35 -7.95 -20.79 -8.22
N HIS A 36 -7.55 -21.30 -9.38
CA HIS A 36 -8.47 -21.65 -10.47
C HIS A 36 -9.41 -20.49 -10.84
N SER A 37 -8.87 -19.27 -10.86
CA SER A 37 -9.60 -18.03 -11.12
C SER A 37 -9.01 -17.29 -12.31
N ASP A 38 -9.83 -16.52 -13.02
CA ASP A 38 -9.36 -15.59 -14.04
C ASP A 38 -9.13 -14.17 -13.48
N GLU A 39 -9.50 -13.94 -12.21
CA GLU A 39 -9.29 -12.68 -11.52
C GLU A 39 -7.84 -12.54 -11.05
N ASP A 40 -7.33 -11.31 -11.00
CA ASP A 40 -6.10 -11.01 -10.30
C ASP A 40 -6.29 -11.07 -8.78
N PHE A 41 -5.18 -11.07 -8.04
CA PHE A 41 -5.18 -11.21 -6.59
C PHE A 41 -6.04 -10.18 -5.86
N TYR A 42 -6.00 -8.93 -6.28
CA TYR A 42 -6.73 -7.86 -5.61
C TYR A 42 -8.22 -7.90 -5.91
N THR A 43 -8.58 -8.13 -7.17
CA THR A 43 -9.99 -8.32 -7.59
C THR A 43 -10.61 -9.53 -6.91
N TRP A 44 -9.88 -10.65 -6.85
CA TRP A 44 -10.33 -11.86 -6.16
C TRP A 44 -10.62 -11.59 -4.67
N MET A 45 -9.78 -10.81 -3.99
CA MET A 45 -9.99 -10.48 -2.57
C MET A 45 -11.25 -9.64 -2.32
N GLU A 46 -11.73 -8.86 -3.28
CA GLU A 46 -12.97 -8.07 -3.12
C GLU A 46 -14.19 -8.95 -2.82
N THR A 47 -14.19 -10.16 -3.35
CA THR A 47 -15.24 -11.16 -3.10
C THR A 47 -14.92 -12.13 -1.97
N HIS A 48 -13.73 -12.00 -1.35
CA HIS A 48 -13.22 -12.89 -0.30
C HIS A 48 -12.78 -12.09 0.96
N PRO A 49 -13.74 -11.50 1.71
CA PRO A 49 -13.42 -10.54 2.77
C PRO A 49 -12.61 -11.11 3.94
N ILE A 50 -12.69 -12.41 4.20
CA ILE A 50 -11.88 -13.06 5.24
C ILE A 50 -10.40 -13.06 4.82
N GLN A 51 -10.11 -13.45 3.59
CA GLN A 51 -8.77 -13.49 3.02
C GLN A 51 -8.21 -12.09 2.86
N GLN A 52 -9.01 -11.14 2.41
CA GLN A 52 -8.65 -9.72 2.32
C GLN A 52 -8.23 -9.17 3.68
N GLY A 53 -9.07 -9.36 4.70
CA GLY A 53 -8.74 -8.92 6.07
C GLY A 53 -7.51 -9.62 6.66
N ALA A 54 -7.26 -10.89 6.31
CA ALA A 54 -6.05 -11.60 6.72
C ALA A 54 -4.80 -11.02 6.03
N PHE A 55 -4.90 -10.67 4.76
CA PHE A 55 -3.82 -10.03 4.00
C PHE A 55 -3.46 -8.66 4.56
N HIS A 56 -4.44 -7.78 4.80
CA HIS A 56 -4.19 -6.46 5.38
C HIS A 56 -3.49 -6.56 6.73
N ARG A 57 -3.98 -7.41 7.64
CA ARG A 57 -3.35 -7.63 8.96
C ARG A 57 -1.95 -8.22 8.86
N PHE A 58 -1.69 -9.07 7.86
CA PHE A 58 -0.36 -9.60 7.63
C PHE A 58 0.60 -8.48 7.20
N MET A 59 0.19 -7.62 6.27
CA MET A 59 0.99 -6.49 5.82
C MET A 59 1.30 -5.53 6.97
N GLU A 60 0.30 -5.17 7.77
CA GLU A 60 0.50 -4.35 8.97
C GLU A 60 1.49 -4.97 9.96
N ALA A 61 1.30 -6.25 10.29
CA ALA A 61 2.15 -6.95 11.26
C ALA A 61 3.59 -7.15 10.77
N GLN A 62 3.79 -7.34 9.48
CA GLN A 62 5.12 -7.55 8.89
C GLN A 62 6.02 -6.34 9.09
N PHE A 63 5.47 -5.14 9.03
CA PHE A 63 6.23 -3.90 9.09
C PHE A 63 6.16 -3.19 10.45
N ALA A 64 5.25 -3.60 11.34
CA ALA A 64 5.00 -2.92 12.61
C ALA A 64 6.21 -2.85 13.56
N SER A 65 7.18 -3.78 13.44
CA SER A 65 8.37 -3.84 14.30
C SER A 65 9.67 -3.46 13.59
N LEU A 66 9.60 -3.10 12.33
CA LEU A 66 10.80 -2.68 11.59
C LEU A 66 11.06 -1.19 11.80
N PRO A 67 12.34 -0.75 11.78
CA PRO A 67 12.67 0.67 11.71
C PRO A 67 11.93 1.31 10.52
N THR A 68 11.36 2.47 10.75
CA THR A 68 10.69 3.18 9.68
C THR A 68 11.72 3.98 8.86
N TRP A 69 11.35 4.39 7.67
CA TRP A 69 12.18 5.29 6.86
C TRP A 69 12.45 6.62 7.61
N LEU A 70 11.58 7.03 8.54
CA LEU A 70 11.74 8.19 9.42
C LEU A 70 12.91 8.04 10.40
N ASP A 71 13.37 6.82 10.68
CA ASP A 71 14.54 6.58 11.52
C ASP A 71 15.86 6.75 10.73
N VAL A 72 15.77 6.81 9.40
CA VAL A 72 16.92 6.84 8.48
C VAL A 72 17.08 8.23 7.86
N ILE A 73 15.97 8.93 7.60
CA ILE A 73 15.96 10.23 6.93
C ILE A 73 15.56 11.31 7.93
N SER A 74 16.33 12.38 8.00
CA SER A 74 16.00 13.60 8.75
C SER A 74 14.98 14.42 7.95
N PHE A 75 13.72 13.96 7.93
CA PHE A 75 12.69 14.45 7.04
C PHE A 75 12.48 15.97 7.11
N ASP A 76 12.47 16.53 8.32
CA ASP A 76 12.27 17.94 8.59
C ASP A 76 13.40 18.84 8.05
N SER A 77 14.64 18.37 8.16
CA SER A 77 15.82 19.14 7.77
C SER A 77 16.30 18.90 6.35
N GLU A 78 16.01 17.73 5.79
CA GLU A 78 16.46 17.34 4.45
C GLU A 78 15.36 17.53 3.38
N ILE A 79 14.11 17.16 3.71
CA ILE A 79 13.00 17.16 2.75
C ILE A 79 12.09 18.39 2.96
N ALA A 80 11.65 18.63 4.18
CA ALA A 80 10.66 19.68 4.45
C ALA A 80 11.26 21.06 4.75
N LYS A 81 12.57 21.23 4.52
CA LYS A 81 13.25 22.50 4.75
C LYS A 81 12.77 23.59 3.80
N GLY A 82 12.16 24.64 4.36
CA GLY A 82 11.71 25.81 3.60
C GLY A 82 10.39 25.63 2.86
N VAL A 83 9.69 24.52 3.12
CA VAL A 83 8.42 24.18 2.51
C VAL A 83 7.31 25.11 3.01
N SER A 84 6.45 25.55 2.10
CA SER A 84 5.23 26.31 2.40
C SER A 84 4.05 25.37 2.69
N ALA A 85 2.94 25.92 3.18
CA ALA A 85 1.73 25.14 3.44
C ALA A 85 1.09 24.57 2.15
N GLU A 86 1.37 25.17 1.01
CA GLU A 86 0.80 24.79 -0.30
C GLU A 86 1.61 23.69 -1.00
N ASP A 87 2.87 23.49 -0.60
CA ASP A 87 3.74 22.51 -1.24
C ASP A 87 3.36 21.11 -0.82
N VAL A 88 3.44 20.15 -1.74
CA VAL A 88 3.26 18.73 -1.42
C VAL A 88 4.60 18.18 -0.93
N VAL A 89 4.63 17.72 0.32
CA VAL A 89 5.84 17.20 0.96
C VAL A 89 5.90 15.67 1.02
N PHE A 90 4.75 15.03 0.90
CA PHE A 90 4.69 13.58 0.95
C PHE A 90 3.46 13.05 0.19
N VAL A 91 3.68 12.08 -0.66
CA VAL A 91 2.61 11.34 -1.34
C VAL A 91 2.83 9.85 -1.09
N ASP A 92 1.89 9.23 -0.39
CA ASP A 92 1.88 7.79 -0.09
C ASP A 92 1.07 7.06 -1.15
N VAL A 93 1.75 6.54 -2.18
CA VAL A 93 1.11 5.90 -3.34
C VAL A 93 0.81 4.44 -3.04
N GLY A 94 -0.47 4.06 -3.07
CA GLY A 94 -0.90 2.73 -2.63
C GLY A 94 -0.76 2.55 -1.11
N GLY A 95 -0.91 3.64 -0.35
CA GLY A 95 -0.60 3.70 1.08
C GLY A 95 -1.60 2.98 2.00
N GLY A 96 -2.58 2.26 1.44
CA GLY A 96 -3.52 1.44 2.20
C GLY A 96 -4.34 2.25 3.19
N ASN A 97 -4.23 1.90 4.47
CA ASN A 97 -4.94 2.62 5.54
C ASN A 97 -4.27 3.95 5.95
N GLY A 98 -3.14 4.34 5.34
CA GLY A 98 -2.44 5.58 5.63
C GLY A 98 -1.54 5.55 6.87
N SER A 99 -1.08 4.37 7.27
CA SER A 99 -0.21 4.21 8.45
C SER A 99 1.10 5.00 8.35
N GLN A 100 1.67 5.15 7.14
CA GLN A 100 2.89 5.94 6.93
C GLN A 100 2.61 7.44 7.05
N CYS A 101 1.50 7.93 6.50
CA CYS A 101 1.04 9.30 6.70
C CYS A 101 0.82 9.61 8.19
N ALA A 102 0.20 8.68 8.92
CA ALA A 102 -0.03 8.80 10.36
C ALA A 102 1.30 8.84 11.14
N ALA A 103 2.26 7.99 10.79
CA ALA A 103 3.59 7.98 11.40
C ALA A 103 4.33 9.30 11.17
N LEU A 104 4.28 9.83 9.94
CA LEU A 104 4.88 11.13 9.60
C LEU A 104 4.26 12.28 10.42
N LYS A 105 2.93 12.37 10.47
CA LYS A 105 2.24 13.39 11.27
C LYS A 105 2.52 13.27 12.76
N LYS A 106 2.65 12.06 13.27
CA LYS A 106 3.02 11.81 14.67
C LYS A 106 4.47 12.26 14.98
N ALA A 107 5.38 11.99 14.05
CA ALA A 107 6.79 12.37 14.21
C ALA A 107 6.98 13.90 14.09
N PHE A 108 6.23 14.54 13.19
CA PHE A 108 6.33 15.96 12.88
C PHE A 108 4.95 16.65 12.90
N PRO A 109 4.35 16.88 14.08
CA PRO A 109 2.99 17.43 14.19
C PRO A 109 2.87 18.85 13.60
N GLU A 110 3.95 19.64 13.64
CA GLU A 110 4.00 21.00 13.09
C GLU A 110 4.49 21.07 11.64
N LEU A 111 4.62 19.91 10.97
CA LEU A 111 5.07 19.84 9.58
C LEU A 111 4.17 20.69 8.70
N LYS A 112 4.78 21.64 8.01
CA LYS A 112 4.13 22.41 6.96
C LYS A 112 4.11 21.62 5.66
N GLY A 113 3.17 21.97 4.81
CA GLY A 113 2.98 21.30 3.53
C GLY A 113 1.94 20.18 3.60
N ARG A 114 1.56 19.75 2.42
CA ARG A 114 0.47 18.81 2.19
C ARG A 114 0.99 17.38 2.23
N ILE A 115 0.27 16.52 2.91
CA ILE A 115 0.49 15.07 2.94
C ILE A 115 -0.70 14.42 2.25
N ILE A 116 -0.46 13.61 1.24
CA ILE A 116 -1.49 13.00 0.41
C ILE A 116 -1.38 11.49 0.48
N LEU A 117 -2.46 10.84 0.88
CA LEU A 117 -2.64 9.40 0.79
C LEU A 117 -3.38 9.06 -0.50
N GLN A 118 -2.74 8.30 -1.37
CA GLN A 118 -3.34 7.80 -2.60
C GLN A 118 -3.58 6.29 -2.53
N ASP A 119 -4.80 5.89 -2.85
CA ASP A 119 -5.16 4.49 -3.05
C ASP A 119 -6.47 4.39 -3.85
N ARG A 120 -6.95 3.18 -4.11
CA ARG A 120 -8.26 2.94 -4.73
C ARG A 120 -9.39 3.46 -3.83
N PRO A 121 -10.52 3.95 -4.39
CA PRO A 121 -11.61 4.51 -3.59
C PRO A 121 -12.07 3.61 -2.45
N ALA A 122 -12.26 2.32 -2.71
CA ALA A 122 -12.72 1.35 -1.70
C ALA A 122 -11.73 1.16 -0.54
N VAL A 123 -10.42 1.35 -0.78
CA VAL A 123 -9.38 1.28 0.26
C VAL A 123 -9.42 2.53 1.13
N LEU A 124 -9.57 3.71 0.52
CA LEU A 124 -9.63 4.99 1.22
C LEU A 124 -10.83 5.09 2.17
N GLU A 125 -11.92 4.37 1.92
CA GLU A 125 -13.06 4.27 2.85
C GLU A 125 -12.66 3.70 4.22
N THR A 126 -11.59 2.92 4.28
CA THR A 126 -11.07 2.31 5.50
C THR A 126 -9.83 3.02 6.05
N ALA A 127 -9.43 4.13 5.44
CA ALA A 127 -8.25 4.88 5.85
C ALA A 127 -8.40 5.44 7.27
N LEU A 128 -7.26 5.56 7.95
CA LEU A 128 -7.18 6.23 9.24
C LEU A 128 -7.58 7.70 9.08
N ASN A 129 -8.44 8.18 9.97
CA ASN A 129 -8.76 9.59 10.01
C ASN A 129 -7.63 10.35 10.71
N VAL A 130 -6.69 10.87 9.94
CA VAL A 130 -5.54 11.63 10.42
C VAL A 130 -5.68 13.08 10.00
N ASP A 131 -5.71 13.99 10.99
CA ASP A 131 -5.81 15.41 10.71
C ASP A 131 -4.63 15.92 9.87
N GLY A 132 -4.93 16.69 8.82
CA GLY A 132 -3.93 17.21 7.89
C GLY A 132 -3.38 16.19 6.88
N VAL A 133 -4.03 15.03 6.70
CA VAL A 133 -3.78 14.09 5.59
C VAL A 133 -4.92 14.18 4.60
N GLU A 134 -4.58 14.43 3.34
CA GLU A 134 -5.53 14.48 2.22
C GLU A 134 -5.71 13.09 1.62
N LEU A 135 -6.96 12.65 1.43
CA LEU A 135 -7.27 11.40 0.74
C LEU A 135 -7.49 11.68 -0.74
N MET A 136 -6.78 10.99 -1.61
CA MET A 136 -6.89 11.14 -3.06
C MET A 136 -7.06 9.77 -3.73
N ALA A 137 -8.22 9.54 -4.34
CA ALA A 137 -8.43 8.36 -5.16
C ALA A 137 -7.53 8.40 -6.39
N HIS A 138 -6.67 7.39 -6.56
CA HIS A 138 -5.75 7.30 -7.68
C HIS A 138 -5.44 5.85 -8.04
N ASP A 139 -5.45 5.56 -9.34
CA ASP A 139 -4.91 4.33 -9.90
C ASP A 139 -3.45 4.56 -10.30
N PHE A 140 -2.51 4.00 -9.55
CA PHE A 140 -1.07 4.19 -9.78
C PHE A 140 -0.56 3.60 -11.11
N LEU A 141 -1.40 2.87 -11.85
CA LEU A 141 -1.09 2.44 -13.21
C LEU A 141 -1.35 3.55 -14.25
N THR A 142 -1.92 4.67 -13.82
CA THR A 142 -2.16 5.86 -14.64
C THR A 142 -1.14 6.96 -14.34
N GLU A 143 -1.17 8.05 -15.10
CA GLU A 143 -0.28 9.18 -14.87
C GLU A 143 -0.50 9.79 -13.48
N GLN A 144 0.59 10.03 -12.73
CA GLN A 144 0.54 10.62 -11.40
C GLN A 144 0.04 12.08 -11.46
N PRO A 145 -1.11 12.41 -10.83
CA PRO A 145 -1.70 13.75 -10.89
C PRO A 145 -0.99 14.76 -9.98
N VAL A 146 -0.17 14.28 -9.06
CA VAL A 146 0.55 15.13 -8.11
C VAL A 146 2.00 15.22 -8.52
N HIS A 147 2.45 16.45 -8.81
CA HIS A 147 3.85 16.73 -9.10
C HIS A 147 4.51 17.26 -7.83
N SER A 148 5.42 16.50 -7.28
CA SER A 148 6.22 16.86 -6.11
C SER A 148 7.65 16.38 -6.34
N GLU A 149 8.62 17.05 -5.69
CA GLU A 149 10.01 16.57 -5.69
C GLU A 149 10.16 15.23 -4.95
N PHE A 150 9.16 14.85 -4.13
CA PHE A 150 9.17 13.64 -3.30
C PHE A 150 7.83 12.89 -3.42
N VAL A 151 7.86 11.78 -4.17
CA VAL A 151 6.77 10.79 -4.27
C VAL A 151 7.34 9.46 -3.77
N CYS A 152 6.69 8.84 -2.79
CA CYS A 152 7.00 7.50 -2.29
C CYS A 152 6.02 6.48 -2.84
#